data_ae000ce9dd44541fd7b0db2de33b22e6
#
_entry.id   ae000ce9dd44541fd7b0db2de33b22e6
#
_cell.length_a   1.000
_cell.length_b   1.000
_cell.length_c   1.000
_cell.angle_alpha   90.00
_cell.angle_beta   90.00
_cell.angle_gamma   90.00
#
_symmetry.space_group_name_H-M   'P 1'
#
loop_
_entity.id
_entity.type
_entity.pdbx_description
1 polymer ?
#
loop_
_entity_poly.entity_id
_entity_poly.type
_entity_poly.pdbx_seq_one_letter_code
_entity_poly.pdbx_strand_id
1 'polypeptide(L)'
;MKDITKIHLKKISLVSLAQQQVLLEQIFRDLNNDSVSPDDHGKTAKQIICTDKQYSDQQIAETAALIGIQPLLDRAFKLLSTGEARKVLLAKALIEQPDLLILDEPFEGLDANSQQQWLQLLQQLKQNITIVLVINRLTDVPVWADTISLLHQCRLLIQDQADQILESDAFQQLCYAETSLHVPVPLPAFPPVTLSQDLQTIFDLEDVTVKYGDKIILNKLNWQVKPKQHWWIKGPNGCGKSTLLSMINGDHPQAFNNKVKLFGKQRGSGETVWQIKQNIGFLSNHFHLDYRVNCSALNVIISGYFDSIGVYQQVDENTRLNALQWLQRINMEKFTNTPFRSLSWGQQRLLLIARALVKHPPILILDEPLIGLDALNRHLVLTFINQLIVNSDTQLFFVSHHLEDQPDCISHIFEFLPTENGYQYHSYALD
;
A
#
# COMPACT_ATOMS: atom_id res chain seq x y z
N MET A 1 -16.19 -5.61 -41.24
CA MET A 1 -15.02 -6.47 -40.96
C MET A 1 -13.79 -5.69 -41.36
N LYS A 2 -13.15 -4.98 -40.44
CA LYS A 2 -11.85 -4.33 -40.69
C LYS A 2 -10.76 -5.38 -40.54
N ASP A 3 -9.87 -5.41 -41.51
CA ASP A 3 -8.74 -6.33 -41.56
C ASP A 3 -7.96 -6.29 -40.28
N ILE A 4 -7.93 -7.43 -39.57
CA ILE A 4 -7.01 -7.67 -38.48
C ILE A 4 -5.64 -7.86 -39.14
N THR A 5 -4.88 -6.78 -39.28
CA THR A 5 -3.47 -6.83 -39.64
C THR A 5 -2.79 -7.71 -38.59
N LYS A 6 -2.33 -8.90 -38.99
CA LYS A 6 -1.53 -9.78 -38.15
C LYS A 6 -0.22 -9.06 -37.83
N ILE A 7 -0.17 -8.43 -36.65
CA ILE A 7 1.07 -7.90 -36.10
C ILE A 7 1.90 -9.12 -35.68
N HIS A 8 2.98 -9.40 -36.39
CA HIS A 8 3.93 -10.45 -36.00
C HIS A 8 4.85 -9.92 -34.89
N LEU A 9 4.36 -9.87 -33.67
CA LEU A 9 5.19 -9.61 -32.50
C LEU A 9 6.10 -10.82 -32.28
N LYS A 10 7.43 -10.63 -32.36
CA LYS A 10 8.42 -11.69 -32.13
C LYS A 10 8.83 -11.80 -30.67
N LYS A 11 8.87 -10.65 -29.95
CA LYS A 11 9.31 -10.58 -28.57
C LYS A 11 8.33 -9.74 -27.75
N ILE A 12 7.80 -10.32 -26.70
CA ILE A 12 6.90 -9.66 -25.75
C ILE A 12 7.54 -9.73 -24.38
N SER A 13 7.63 -8.60 -23.70
CA SER A 13 8.11 -8.53 -22.31
C SER A 13 7.01 -7.99 -21.39
N LEU A 14 6.89 -8.59 -20.21
CA LEU A 14 5.96 -8.18 -19.16
C LEU A 14 6.77 -7.73 -17.93
N VAL A 15 6.38 -6.60 -17.36
CA VAL A 15 6.85 -6.14 -16.04
C VAL A 15 5.63 -5.90 -15.17
N SER A 16 5.54 -6.59 -14.03
CA SER A 16 4.42 -6.48 -13.11
C SER A 16 4.87 -6.45 -11.65
N LEU A 17 4.01 -5.92 -10.78
CA LEU A 17 4.22 -5.96 -9.33
C LEU A 17 4.29 -7.41 -8.82
N ALA A 18 3.48 -8.31 -9.37
CA ALA A 18 3.50 -9.74 -9.02
C ALA A 18 4.85 -10.39 -9.31
N GLN A 19 5.48 -10.07 -10.46
CA GLN A 19 6.83 -10.58 -10.77
C GLN A 19 7.88 -10.07 -9.77
N GLN A 20 7.78 -8.81 -9.36
CA GLN A 20 8.68 -8.24 -8.35
C GLN A 20 8.56 -8.97 -7.02
N GLN A 21 7.33 -9.26 -6.58
CA GLN A 21 7.06 -9.97 -5.33
C GLN A 21 7.59 -11.42 -5.36
N VAL A 22 7.31 -12.14 -6.45
CA VAL A 22 7.81 -13.51 -6.64
C VAL A 22 9.34 -13.55 -6.61
N LEU A 23 9.99 -12.59 -7.27
CA LEU A 23 11.45 -12.51 -7.28
C LEU A 23 12.02 -12.22 -5.89
N LEU A 24 11.42 -11.29 -5.15
CA LEU A 24 11.82 -11.01 -3.76
C LEU A 24 11.62 -12.22 -2.86
N GLU A 25 10.50 -12.94 -2.99
CA GLU A 25 10.26 -14.17 -2.24
C GLU A 25 11.28 -15.28 -2.55
N GLN A 26 11.72 -15.38 -3.80
CA GLN A 26 12.78 -16.32 -4.20
C GLN A 26 14.10 -15.93 -3.56
N ILE A 27 14.49 -14.64 -3.63
CA ILE A 27 15.72 -14.15 -3.01
C ILE A 27 15.70 -14.38 -1.51
N PHE A 28 14.58 -14.10 -0.82
CA PHE A 28 14.47 -14.36 0.63
C PHE A 28 14.54 -15.86 0.97
N ARG A 29 13.95 -16.73 0.15
CA ARG A 29 14.07 -18.18 0.33
C ARG A 29 15.51 -18.68 0.17
N ASP A 30 16.22 -18.15 -0.84
CA ASP A 30 17.61 -18.52 -1.10
C ASP A 30 18.54 -18.07 0.05
N LEU A 31 18.26 -16.91 0.65
CA LEU A 31 19.01 -16.36 1.77
C LEU A 31 18.71 -16.99 3.14
N ASN A 32 17.53 -17.59 3.31
CA ASN A 32 17.14 -18.25 4.55
C ASN A 32 17.65 -19.71 4.67
N ASN A 33 18.51 -20.15 3.77
CA ASN A 33 19.20 -21.44 3.90
C ASN A 33 20.33 -21.33 4.91
N ASP A 34 20.47 -22.31 5.81
CA ASP A 34 21.45 -22.36 6.91
C ASP A 34 22.94 -22.27 6.47
N SER A 35 23.19 -22.30 5.16
CA SER A 35 24.54 -22.23 4.57
C SER A 35 24.95 -20.85 4.07
N VAL A 36 24.11 -19.83 4.22
CA VAL A 36 24.35 -18.46 3.71
C VAL A 36 24.98 -17.59 4.81
N SER A 37 26.06 -16.87 4.47
CA SER A 37 26.71 -15.91 5.39
C SER A 37 25.76 -14.78 5.77
N PRO A 38 25.77 -14.30 7.03
CA PRO A 38 24.97 -13.14 7.45
C PRO A 38 25.19 -11.87 6.63
N ASP A 39 26.38 -11.73 6.01
CA ASP A 39 26.76 -10.59 5.16
C ASP A 39 26.33 -10.76 3.69
N ASP A 40 25.78 -11.91 3.31
CA ASP A 40 25.30 -12.13 1.96
C ASP A 40 23.94 -11.44 1.77
N HIS A 41 23.93 -10.44 0.94
CA HIS A 41 22.72 -9.68 0.61
C HIS A 41 21.98 -10.21 -0.63
N GLY A 42 22.41 -11.34 -1.19
CA GLY A 42 21.80 -11.96 -2.36
C GLY A 42 22.17 -11.25 -3.68
N LYS A 43 21.44 -11.59 -4.74
CA LYS A 43 21.73 -11.12 -6.10
C LYS A 43 21.71 -9.60 -6.22
N THR A 44 22.72 -9.05 -6.94
CA THR A 44 22.76 -7.63 -7.29
C THR A 44 21.79 -7.29 -8.43
N ALA A 45 21.51 -6.01 -8.64
CA ALA A 45 20.67 -5.54 -9.76
C ALA A 45 21.24 -6.01 -11.10
N LYS A 46 22.56 -5.94 -11.30
CA LYS A 46 23.25 -6.45 -12.50
C LYS A 46 23.00 -7.95 -12.71
N GLN A 47 23.08 -8.76 -11.65
CA GLN A 47 22.82 -10.19 -11.70
C GLN A 47 21.35 -10.52 -12.02
N ILE A 48 20.40 -9.71 -11.54
CA ILE A 48 18.97 -9.86 -11.87
C ILE A 48 18.72 -9.56 -13.35
N ILE A 49 19.32 -8.51 -13.90
CA ILE A 49 19.21 -8.18 -15.33
C ILE A 49 19.75 -9.32 -16.19
N CYS A 50 20.84 -9.97 -15.78
CA CYS A 50 21.54 -11.03 -16.54
C CYS A 50 21.08 -12.45 -16.18
N THR A 51 19.96 -12.64 -15.44
CA THR A 51 19.58 -13.97 -14.91
C THR A 51 19.38 -15.00 -16.02
N ASP A 52 18.81 -14.62 -17.17
CA ASP A 52 18.38 -15.56 -18.20
C ASP A 52 19.41 -15.72 -19.34
N LYS A 53 20.29 -14.73 -19.52
CA LYS A 53 21.30 -14.69 -20.57
C LYS A 53 22.53 -13.87 -20.17
N GLN A 54 23.65 -14.15 -20.82
CA GLN A 54 24.83 -13.29 -20.71
C GLN A 54 24.70 -12.15 -21.74
N TYR A 55 24.86 -10.92 -21.27
CA TYR A 55 24.91 -9.71 -22.07
C TYR A 55 26.29 -9.09 -21.97
N SER A 56 26.71 -8.34 -22.98
CA SER A 56 27.97 -7.58 -22.91
C SER A 56 27.85 -6.45 -21.87
N ASP A 57 28.96 -6.07 -21.26
CA ASP A 57 28.99 -4.94 -20.33
C ASP A 57 28.52 -3.65 -21.01
N GLN A 58 28.73 -3.49 -22.30
CA GLN A 58 28.24 -2.35 -23.07
C GLN A 58 26.71 -2.34 -23.13
N GLN A 59 26.04 -3.46 -23.45
CA GLN A 59 24.58 -3.55 -23.48
C GLN A 59 23.96 -3.25 -22.10
N ILE A 60 24.58 -3.76 -21.03
CA ILE A 60 24.12 -3.51 -19.67
C ILE A 60 24.26 -2.00 -19.35
N ALA A 61 25.40 -1.40 -19.68
CA ALA A 61 25.67 0.01 -19.43
C ALA A 61 24.72 0.93 -20.21
N GLU A 62 24.45 0.65 -21.50
CA GLU A 62 23.52 1.41 -22.33
C GLU A 62 22.08 1.32 -21.78
N THR A 63 21.63 0.11 -21.43
CA THR A 63 20.29 -0.09 -20.87
C THR A 63 20.16 0.59 -19.49
N ALA A 64 21.19 0.47 -18.65
CA ALA A 64 21.21 1.10 -17.34
C ALA A 64 21.22 2.64 -17.44
N ALA A 65 21.94 3.19 -18.45
CA ALA A 65 21.95 4.63 -18.73
C ALA A 65 20.57 5.16 -19.16
N LEU A 66 19.90 4.42 -20.05
CA LEU A 66 18.58 4.78 -20.56
C LEU A 66 17.55 4.93 -19.41
N ILE A 67 17.64 4.06 -18.39
CA ILE A 67 16.67 4.01 -17.27
C ILE A 67 17.17 4.81 -16.06
N GLY A 68 18.45 5.21 -16.04
CA GLY A 68 19.05 5.94 -14.92
C GLY A 68 19.33 5.07 -13.69
N ILE A 69 19.76 3.80 -13.88
CA ILE A 69 20.02 2.85 -12.79
C ILE A 69 21.50 2.46 -12.65
N GLN A 70 22.42 3.16 -13.33
CA GLN A 70 23.86 2.84 -13.24
C GLN A 70 24.37 2.74 -11.79
N PRO A 71 24.01 3.65 -10.86
CA PRO A 71 24.47 3.58 -9.48
C PRO A 71 23.91 2.39 -8.68
N LEU A 72 22.91 1.70 -9.24
CA LEU A 72 22.22 0.60 -8.57
C LEU A 72 22.73 -0.78 -8.99
N LEU A 73 23.53 -0.89 -10.05
CA LEU A 73 23.92 -2.16 -10.65
C LEU A 73 24.58 -3.13 -9.67
N ASP A 74 25.43 -2.61 -8.77
CA ASP A 74 26.16 -3.40 -7.78
C ASP A 74 25.42 -3.53 -6.43
N ARG A 75 24.26 -2.85 -6.27
CA ARG A 75 23.45 -2.97 -5.05
C ARG A 75 22.64 -4.26 -5.07
N ALA A 76 22.53 -4.88 -3.90
CA ALA A 76 21.68 -6.04 -3.71
C ALA A 76 20.20 -5.68 -3.97
N PHE A 77 19.51 -6.49 -4.78
CA PHE A 77 18.13 -6.21 -5.21
C PHE A 77 17.16 -6.06 -4.03
N LYS A 78 17.34 -6.84 -2.95
CA LYS A 78 16.49 -6.76 -1.74
C LYS A 78 16.62 -5.43 -0.98
N LEU A 79 17.69 -4.68 -1.21
CA LEU A 79 17.96 -3.37 -0.56
C LEU A 79 17.48 -2.19 -1.40
N LEU A 80 16.90 -2.44 -2.55
CA LEU A 80 16.35 -1.42 -3.43
C LEU A 80 14.95 -0.99 -2.92
N SER A 81 14.64 0.29 -3.11
CA SER A 81 13.27 0.76 -2.96
C SER A 81 12.35 0.11 -4.00
N THR A 82 11.03 0.14 -3.78
CA THR A 82 10.05 -0.41 -4.72
C THR A 82 10.22 0.15 -6.13
N GLY A 83 10.43 1.47 -6.25
CA GLY A 83 10.65 2.13 -7.53
C GLY A 83 11.98 1.75 -8.20
N GLU A 84 13.08 1.65 -7.43
CA GLU A 84 14.38 1.21 -7.93
C GLU A 84 14.33 -0.24 -8.40
N ALA A 85 13.73 -1.15 -7.62
CA ALA A 85 13.57 -2.55 -7.99
C ALA A 85 12.76 -2.70 -9.29
N ARG A 86 11.71 -1.91 -9.46
CA ARG A 86 10.89 -1.90 -10.67
C ARG A 86 11.66 -1.39 -11.89
N LYS A 87 12.51 -0.36 -11.73
CA LYS A 87 13.42 0.09 -12.80
C LYS A 87 14.41 -1.00 -13.21
N VAL A 88 14.89 -1.81 -12.28
CA VAL A 88 15.75 -2.98 -12.57
C VAL A 88 15.00 -4.03 -13.39
N LEU A 89 13.73 -4.32 -13.06
CA LEU A 89 12.90 -5.25 -13.84
C LEU A 89 12.61 -4.69 -15.24
N LEU A 90 12.40 -3.38 -15.36
CA LEU A 90 12.25 -2.73 -16.66
C LEU A 90 13.54 -2.85 -17.47
N ALA A 91 14.73 -2.67 -16.86
CA ALA A 91 16.02 -2.89 -17.53
C ALA A 91 16.16 -4.32 -18.03
N LYS A 92 15.78 -5.31 -17.20
CA LYS A 92 15.76 -6.74 -17.59
C LYS A 92 14.84 -6.98 -18.81
N ALA A 93 13.68 -6.33 -18.87
CA ALA A 93 12.76 -6.43 -19.99
C ALA A 93 13.30 -5.76 -21.27
N LEU A 94 13.88 -4.56 -21.15
CA LEU A 94 14.34 -3.76 -22.28
C LEU A 94 15.64 -4.28 -22.91
N ILE A 95 16.53 -4.90 -22.15
CA ILE A 95 17.77 -5.47 -22.68
C ILE A 95 17.51 -6.59 -23.71
N GLU A 96 16.34 -7.22 -23.61
CA GLU A 96 15.83 -8.21 -24.58
C GLU A 96 15.36 -7.57 -25.92
N GLN A 97 15.26 -6.25 -26.01
CA GLN A 97 14.73 -5.50 -27.15
C GLN A 97 13.34 -6.01 -27.58
N PRO A 98 12.31 -5.85 -26.75
CA PRO A 98 10.96 -6.34 -27.06
C PRO A 98 10.29 -5.49 -28.15
N ASP A 99 9.44 -6.12 -28.96
CA ASP A 99 8.53 -5.44 -29.90
C ASP A 99 7.31 -4.85 -29.14
N LEU A 100 6.91 -5.53 -28.04
CA LEU A 100 5.81 -5.14 -27.17
C LEU A 100 6.24 -5.22 -25.71
N LEU A 101 6.09 -4.11 -25.01
CA LEU A 101 6.30 -4.01 -23.56
C LEU A 101 4.95 -3.85 -22.86
N ILE A 102 4.61 -4.81 -22.00
CA ILE A 102 3.42 -4.77 -21.16
C ILE A 102 3.87 -4.39 -19.74
N LEU A 103 3.30 -3.32 -19.21
CA LEU A 103 3.54 -2.84 -17.84
C LEU A 103 2.25 -2.92 -17.04
N ASP A 104 2.25 -3.80 -16.06
CA ASP A 104 1.09 -4.03 -15.18
C ASP A 104 1.31 -3.31 -13.85
N GLU A 105 0.47 -2.31 -13.58
CA GLU A 105 0.52 -1.41 -12.43
C GLU A 105 1.90 -0.72 -12.26
N PRO A 106 2.46 -0.07 -13.33
CA PRO A 106 3.82 0.46 -13.26
C PRO A 106 4.00 1.60 -12.26
N PHE A 107 2.93 2.30 -11.89
CA PHE A 107 2.95 3.47 -11.01
C PHE A 107 2.59 3.15 -9.56
N GLU A 108 2.12 1.93 -9.28
CA GLU A 108 1.66 1.54 -7.96
C GLU A 108 2.76 1.68 -6.89
N GLY A 109 2.46 2.40 -5.80
CA GLY A 109 3.40 2.65 -4.70
C GLY A 109 4.56 3.59 -5.04
N LEU A 110 4.50 4.33 -6.14
CA LEU A 110 5.42 5.42 -6.45
C LEU A 110 4.88 6.73 -5.90
N ASP A 111 5.78 7.57 -5.37
CA ASP A 111 5.42 8.97 -5.08
C ASP A 111 5.28 9.79 -6.39
N ALA A 112 4.66 10.97 -6.30
CA ALA A 112 4.36 11.81 -7.47
C ALA A 112 5.59 12.15 -8.31
N ASN A 113 6.74 12.40 -7.68
CA ASN A 113 7.98 12.74 -8.39
C ASN A 113 8.52 11.51 -9.15
N SER A 114 8.54 10.35 -8.49
CA SER A 114 8.93 9.08 -9.12
C SER A 114 8.01 8.71 -10.27
N GLN A 115 6.70 8.90 -10.11
CA GLN A 115 5.71 8.64 -11.17
C GLN A 115 5.95 9.55 -12.39
N GLN A 116 6.22 10.84 -12.18
CA GLN A 116 6.51 11.76 -13.27
C GLN A 116 7.76 11.36 -14.06
N GLN A 117 8.83 10.92 -13.36
CA GLN A 117 10.03 10.40 -14.02
C GLN A 117 9.76 9.16 -14.86
N TRP A 118 8.90 8.24 -14.36
CA TRP A 118 8.48 7.07 -15.11
C TRP A 118 7.69 7.42 -16.37
N LEU A 119 6.73 8.35 -16.27
CA LEU A 119 5.95 8.81 -17.41
C LEU A 119 6.83 9.42 -18.52
N GLN A 120 7.83 10.23 -18.14
CA GLN A 120 8.81 10.79 -19.07
C GLN A 120 9.65 9.70 -19.77
N LEU A 121 10.11 8.70 -19.01
CA LEU A 121 10.85 7.56 -19.55
C LEU A 121 9.99 6.76 -20.53
N LEU A 122 8.75 6.45 -20.18
CA LEU A 122 7.84 5.69 -21.05
C LEU A 122 7.50 6.46 -22.32
N GLN A 123 7.37 7.78 -22.25
CA GLN A 123 7.15 8.64 -23.43
C GLN A 123 8.34 8.57 -24.42
N GLN A 124 9.56 8.47 -23.92
CA GLN A 124 10.74 8.28 -24.76
C GLN A 124 10.75 6.87 -25.39
N LEU A 125 10.43 5.84 -24.62
CA LEU A 125 10.41 4.46 -25.09
C LEU A 125 9.32 4.21 -26.14
N LYS A 126 8.16 4.86 -26.04
CA LYS A 126 7.04 4.78 -26.99
C LYS A 126 7.46 5.03 -28.45
N GLN A 127 8.51 5.80 -28.67
CA GLN A 127 8.99 6.10 -30.04
C GLN A 127 9.50 4.86 -30.78
N ASN A 128 9.99 3.84 -30.04
CA ASN A 128 10.64 2.67 -30.61
C ASN A 128 9.97 1.34 -30.23
N ILE A 129 9.09 1.33 -29.23
CA ILE A 129 8.48 0.11 -28.67
C ILE A 129 6.98 0.35 -28.51
N THR A 130 6.16 -0.63 -28.88
CA THR A 130 4.74 -0.61 -28.53
C THR A 130 4.59 -0.86 -27.03
N ILE A 131 3.87 0.03 -26.32
CA ILE A 131 3.68 -0.06 -24.88
C ILE A 131 2.20 -0.29 -24.58
N VAL A 132 1.90 -1.28 -23.75
CA VAL A 132 0.59 -1.50 -23.13
C VAL A 132 0.73 -1.25 -21.63
N LEU A 133 -0.04 -0.29 -21.13
CA LEU A 133 -0.14 0.00 -19.71
C LEU A 133 -1.43 -0.60 -19.16
N VAL A 134 -1.35 -1.39 -18.13
CA VAL A 134 -2.49 -1.82 -17.31
C VAL A 134 -2.46 -0.96 -16.06
N ILE A 135 -3.48 -0.16 -15.86
CA ILE A 135 -3.55 0.82 -14.76
C ILE A 135 -4.93 0.79 -14.11
N ASN A 136 -4.97 1.05 -12.83
CA ASN A 136 -6.19 1.07 -12.02
C ASN A 136 -6.68 2.49 -11.70
N ARG A 137 -5.91 3.53 -12.05
CA ARG A 137 -6.25 4.92 -11.76
C ARG A 137 -6.40 5.72 -13.05
N LEU A 138 -7.44 6.55 -13.11
CA LEU A 138 -7.64 7.45 -14.24
C LEU A 138 -6.58 8.53 -14.33
N THR A 139 -6.14 9.02 -13.18
CA THR A 139 -5.08 10.01 -13.06
C THR A 139 -3.73 9.51 -13.57
N ASP A 140 -3.56 8.19 -13.68
CA ASP A 140 -2.36 7.55 -14.20
C ASP A 140 -2.36 7.39 -15.72
N VAL A 141 -3.49 7.69 -16.40
CA VAL A 141 -3.57 7.64 -17.87
C VAL A 141 -2.65 8.72 -18.44
N PRO A 142 -1.59 8.32 -19.22
CA PRO A 142 -0.70 9.29 -19.78
C PRO A 142 -1.41 10.15 -20.85
N VAL A 143 -1.14 11.44 -20.87
CA VAL A 143 -1.67 12.38 -21.89
C VAL A 143 -1.32 11.93 -23.30
N TRP A 144 -0.24 11.17 -23.48
CA TRP A 144 0.22 10.64 -24.75
C TRP A 144 -0.34 9.25 -25.09
N ALA A 145 -1.30 8.71 -24.35
CA ALA A 145 -1.98 7.47 -24.68
C ALA A 145 -2.76 7.62 -25.99
N ASP A 146 -2.63 6.65 -26.89
CA ASP A 146 -3.35 6.69 -28.17
C ASP A 146 -4.75 6.08 -28.03
N THR A 147 -4.86 4.97 -27.31
CA THR A 147 -6.10 4.19 -27.17
C THR A 147 -6.28 3.76 -25.72
N ILE A 148 -7.50 3.78 -25.26
CA ILE A 148 -7.90 3.23 -23.95
C ILE A 148 -8.82 2.04 -24.19
N SER A 149 -8.62 0.99 -23.40
CA SER A 149 -9.52 -0.18 -23.32
C SER A 149 -10.00 -0.33 -21.88
N LEU A 150 -11.30 -0.20 -21.66
CA LEU A 150 -11.90 -0.35 -20.34
C LEU A 150 -12.37 -1.78 -20.13
N LEU A 151 -11.82 -2.42 -19.09
CA LEU A 151 -12.14 -3.79 -18.71
C LEU A 151 -12.92 -3.80 -17.39
N HIS A 152 -14.02 -4.53 -17.34
CA HIS A 152 -14.78 -4.75 -16.10
C HIS A 152 -15.28 -6.20 -16.05
N GLN A 153 -15.14 -6.86 -14.90
CA GLN A 153 -15.52 -8.26 -14.68
C GLN A 153 -15.01 -9.21 -15.79
N CYS A 154 -13.75 -9.06 -16.18
CA CYS A 154 -13.10 -9.82 -17.25
C CYS A 154 -13.75 -9.65 -18.64
N ARG A 155 -14.46 -8.55 -18.89
CA ARG A 155 -15.05 -8.20 -20.18
C ARG A 155 -14.53 -6.86 -20.65
N LEU A 156 -14.26 -6.75 -21.94
CA LEU A 156 -13.99 -5.47 -22.59
C LEU A 156 -15.32 -4.73 -22.76
N LEU A 157 -15.45 -3.58 -22.11
CA LEU A 157 -16.66 -2.74 -22.19
C LEU A 157 -16.57 -1.76 -23.35
N ILE A 158 -15.48 -1.01 -23.42
CA ILE A 158 -15.25 0.05 -24.40
C ILE A 158 -13.77 0.00 -24.83
N GLN A 159 -13.53 0.28 -26.09
CA GLN A 159 -12.20 0.53 -26.64
C GLN A 159 -12.31 1.60 -27.71
N ASP A 160 -11.62 2.71 -27.51
CA ASP A 160 -11.60 3.82 -28.46
C ASP A 160 -10.35 4.69 -28.25
N GLN A 161 -10.24 5.79 -29.00
CA GLN A 161 -9.22 6.80 -28.76
C GLN A 161 -9.34 7.38 -27.36
N ALA A 162 -8.20 7.72 -26.74
CA ALA A 162 -8.13 8.13 -25.34
C ALA A 162 -9.07 9.30 -25.04
N ASP A 163 -9.06 10.35 -25.87
CA ASP A 163 -9.88 11.55 -25.69
C ASP A 163 -11.39 11.23 -25.67
N GLN A 164 -11.83 10.33 -26.57
CA GLN A 164 -13.24 9.96 -26.67
C GLN A 164 -13.75 9.16 -25.47
N ILE A 165 -12.89 8.32 -24.89
CA ILE A 165 -13.25 7.53 -23.71
C ILE A 165 -13.29 8.39 -22.46
N LEU A 166 -12.29 9.24 -22.24
CA LEU A 166 -12.20 10.10 -21.06
C LEU A 166 -13.39 11.07 -20.94
N GLU A 167 -13.96 11.49 -22.08
CA GLU A 167 -15.13 12.38 -22.13
C GLU A 167 -16.48 11.61 -22.12
N SER A 168 -16.48 10.27 -22.19
CA SER A 168 -17.71 9.50 -22.32
C SER A 168 -18.51 9.40 -21.02
N ASP A 169 -19.86 9.56 -21.12
CA ASP A 169 -20.77 9.39 -19.96
C ASP A 169 -20.66 8.00 -19.32
N ALA A 170 -20.45 6.95 -20.14
CA ALA A 170 -20.29 5.59 -19.65
C ALA A 170 -19.05 5.41 -18.75
N PHE A 171 -17.97 6.10 -19.09
CA PHE A 171 -16.75 6.12 -18.31
C PHE A 171 -16.95 6.90 -17.01
N GLN A 172 -17.56 8.07 -17.08
CA GLN A 172 -17.91 8.87 -15.91
C GLN A 172 -18.82 8.10 -14.94
N GLN A 173 -19.85 7.44 -15.44
CA GLN A 173 -20.73 6.61 -14.60
C GLN A 173 -20.02 5.45 -13.93
N LEU A 174 -19.07 4.79 -14.58
CA LEU A 174 -18.28 3.70 -13.97
C LEU A 174 -17.33 4.21 -12.88
N CYS A 175 -16.78 5.41 -13.04
CA CYS A 175 -15.85 6.01 -12.08
C CYS A 175 -16.56 6.57 -10.86
N TYR A 176 -17.79 7.06 -11.03
CA TYR A 176 -18.58 7.71 -9.98
C TYR A 176 -19.85 6.91 -9.58
N ALA A 177 -19.91 5.61 -9.94
CA ALA A 177 -21.04 4.76 -9.51
C ALA A 177 -21.15 4.78 -7.98
N GLU A 178 -22.19 5.42 -7.47
CA GLU A 178 -22.51 5.43 -6.04
C GLU A 178 -22.87 4.01 -5.58
N THR A 179 -21.89 3.33 -5.05
CA THR A 179 -22.10 2.07 -4.34
C THR A 179 -22.45 2.39 -2.90
N SER A 180 -23.74 2.58 -2.65
CA SER A 180 -24.26 2.79 -1.30
C SER A 180 -24.13 1.49 -0.49
N LEU A 181 -23.28 1.47 0.50
CA LEU A 181 -23.23 0.43 1.51
C LEU A 181 -24.34 0.69 2.55
N HIS A 182 -25.55 0.18 2.29
CA HIS A 182 -26.74 0.45 3.13
C HIS A 182 -26.78 -0.32 4.47
N VAL A 183 -25.87 -1.26 4.69
CA VAL A 183 -25.86 -2.06 5.92
C VAL A 183 -25.22 -1.25 7.07
N PRO A 184 -25.87 -1.11 8.23
CA PRO A 184 -25.29 -0.38 9.36
C PRO A 184 -24.02 -1.09 9.88
N VAL A 185 -23.15 -0.32 10.53
CA VAL A 185 -21.97 -0.88 11.22
C VAL A 185 -22.48 -1.83 12.31
N PRO A 186 -21.96 -3.08 12.38
CA PRO A 186 -22.36 -4.02 13.43
C PRO A 186 -22.06 -3.45 14.82
N LEU A 187 -22.92 -3.74 15.79
CA LEU A 187 -22.65 -3.41 17.19
C LEU A 187 -21.43 -4.22 17.68
N PRO A 188 -20.62 -3.70 18.61
CA PRO A 188 -19.47 -4.41 19.13
C PRO A 188 -19.88 -5.72 19.82
N ALA A 189 -19.14 -6.81 19.56
CA ALA A 189 -19.36 -8.10 20.23
C ALA A 189 -18.98 -8.07 21.72
N PHE A 190 -18.01 -7.21 22.08
CA PHE A 190 -17.56 -6.94 23.43
C PHE A 190 -17.65 -5.44 23.72
N PRO A 191 -17.70 -5.02 25.02
CA PRO A 191 -17.59 -3.60 25.34
C PRO A 191 -16.36 -2.99 24.67
N PRO A 192 -16.51 -1.95 23.84
CA PRO A 192 -15.38 -1.34 23.16
C PRO A 192 -14.44 -0.68 24.17
N VAL A 193 -13.17 -0.65 23.85
CA VAL A 193 -12.20 0.10 24.66
C VAL A 193 -12.49 1.59 24.44
N THR A 194 -12.73 2.30 25.55
CA THR A 194 -12.95 3.75 25.54
C THR A 194 -11.73 4.46 26.11
N LEU A 195 -11.31 5.53 25.44
CA LEU A 195 -10.26 6.39 25.97
C LEU A 195 -10.78 7.15 27.19
N SER A 196 -9.90 7.42 28.16
CA SER A 196 -10.25 8.25 29.32
C SER A 196 -10.72 9.62 28.85
N GLN A 197 -11.81 10.13 29.42
CA GLN A 197 -12.33 11.48 29.13
C GLN A 197 -11.34 12.59 29.50
N ASP A 198 -10.46 12.34 30.46
CA ASP A 198 -9.44 13.28 30.93
C ASP A 198 -8.18 13.27 30.03
N LEU A 199 -8.14 12.43 29.00
CA LEU A 199 -6.97 12.29 28.14
C LEU A 199 -6.81 13.54 27.24
N GLN A 200 -5.82 14.37 27.55
CA GLN A 200 -5.56 15.61 26.80
C GLN A 200 -4.88 15.35 25.45
N THR A 201 -4.03 14.32 25.42
CA THR A 201 -3.28 13.94 24.21
C THR A 201 -3.28 12.42 24.05
N ILE A 202 -3.54 11.97 22.82
CA ILE A 202 -3.50 10.54 22.46
C ILE A 202 -2.06 10.11 22.21
N PHE A 203 -1.35 10.87 21.34
CA PHE A 203 0.07 10.69 21.07
C PHE A 203 0.80 12.00 21.32
N ASP A 204 1.93 11.91 22.03
CA ASP A 204 2.80 13.04 22.33
C ASP A 204 4.26 12.61 22.09
N LEU A 205 4.84 13.09 21.01
CA LEU A 205 6.19 12.81 20.55
C LEU A 205 7.01 14.09 20.66
N GLU A 206 8.08 14.07 21.47
CA GLU A 206 8.94 15.21 21.73
C GLU A 206 10.40 14.88 21.32
N ASP A 207 10.94 15.65 20.37
CA ASP A 207 12.31 15.51 19.85
C ASP A 207 12.70 14.08 19.43
N VAL A 208 11.75 13.34 18.89
CA VAL A 208 11.94 11.94 18.52
C VAL A 208 12.96 11.80 17.38
N THR A 209 14.01 11.04 17.66
CA THR A 209 15.08 10.76 16.68
C THR A 209 15.25 9.25 16.52
N VAL A 210 15.15 8.77 15.28
CA VAL A 210 15.32 7.35 14.91
C VAL A 210 16.45 7.22 13.91
N LYS A 211 17.38 6.28 14.19
CA LYS A 211 18.57 6.02 13.37
C LYS A 211 18.73 4.53 13.10
N TYR A 212 19.20 4.20 11.90
CA TYR A 212 19.67 2.86 11.54
C TYR A 212 21.12 2.98 11.03
N GLY A 213 22.07 2.54 11.84
CA GLY A 213 23.48 2.85 11.62
C GLY A 213 23.70 4.37 11.60
N ASP A 214 24.33 4.87 10.55
CA ASP A 214 24.59 6.31 10.36
C ASP A 214 23.40 7.06 9.73
N LYS A 215 22.40 6.35 9.22
CA LYS A 215 21.25 6.96 8.55
C LYS A 215 20.18 7.39 9.55
N ILE A 216 19.92 8.71 9.61
CA ILE A 216 18.81 9.27 10.38
C ILE A 216 17.53 9.16 9.54
N ILE A 217 16.48 8.56 10.10
CA ILE A 217 15.17 8.42 9.47
C ILE A 217 14.19 9.46 10.00
N LEU A 218 14.12 9.61 11.33
CA LEU A 218 13.39 10.70 11.98
C LEU A 218 14.40 11.58 12.73
N ASN A 219 14.28 12.89 12.58
CA ASN A 219 15.21 13.84 13.18
C ASN A 219 14.49 14.90 14.00
N LYS A 220 14.50 14.78 15.32
CA LYS A 220 13.85 15.70 16.27
C LYS A 220 12.39 15.97 15.92
N LEU A 221 11.65 14.91 15.62
CA LEU A 221 10.24 14.98 15.29
C LEU A 221 9.44 15.36 16.54
N ASN A 222 8.61 16.39 16.39
CA ASN A 222 7.65 16.82 17.40
C ASN A 222 6.24 16.67 16.83
N TRP A 223 5.36 15.94 17.51
CA TRP A 223 3.98 15.76 17.10
C TRP A 223 3.08 15.49 18.27
N GLN A 224 2.04 16.30 18.40
CA GLN A 224 1.02 16.15 19.44
C GLN A 224 -0.35 15.92 18.80
N VAL A 225 -0.98 14.83 19.18
CA VAL A 225 -2.30 14.42 18.71
C VAL A 225 -3.30 14.49 19.84
N LYS A 226 -4.39 15.21 19.61
CA LYS A 226 -5.51 15.33 20.56
C LYS A 226 -6.67 14.42 20.16
N PRO A 227 -7.61 14.11 21.10
CA PRO A 227 -8.84 13.42 20.77
C PRO A 227 -9.65 14.12 19.65
N LYS A 228 -10.34 13.31 18.82
CA LYS A 228 -11.22 13.76 17.72
C LYS A 228 -10.52 14.43 16.55
N GLN A 229 -9.20 14.31 16.41
CA GLN A 229 -8.45 14.81 15.27
C GLN A 229 -8.22 13.66 14.28
N HIS A 230 -8.79 13.75 13.08
CA HIS A 230 -8.52 12.81 11.98
C HIS A 230 -7.33 13.30 11.17
N TRP A 231 -6.30 12.48 11.07
CA TRP A 231 -5.02 12.87 10.51
C TRP A 231 -4.74 12.24 9.17
N TRP A 232 -4.30 13.05 8.23
CA TRP A 232 -3.67 12.57 7.02
C TRP A 232 -2.16 12.76 7.08
N ILE A 233 -1.41 11.66 6.98
CA ILE A 233 0.05 11.67 7.03
C ILE A 233 0.58 11.60 5.61
N LYS A 234 1.25 12.66 5.16
CA LYS A 234 1.79 12.84 3.82
C LYS A 234 3.31 12.88 3.80
N GLY A 235 3.89 12.51 2.68
CA GLY A 235 5.33 12.63 2.42
C GLY A 235 5.81 11.63 1.37
N PRO A 236 6.99 11.88 0.78
CA PRO A 236 7.56 11.00 -0.23
C PRO A 236 7.89 9.61 0.34
N ASN A 237 8.18 8.65 -0.56
CA ASN A 237 8.61 7.34 -0.14
C ASN A 237 9.97 7.41 0.59
N GLY A 238 10.11 6.60 1.64
CA GLY A 238 11.34 6.57 2.45
C GLY A 238 11.54 7.73 3.42
N CYS A 239 10.58 8.68 3.56
CA CYS A 239 10.69 9.80 4.50
C CYS A 239 10.48 9.41 5.98
N GLY A 240 10.06 8.17 6.28
CA GLY A 240 9.88 7.69 7.65
C GLY A 240 8.44 7.55 8.12
N LYS A 241 7.43 7.60 7.24
CA LYS A 241 6.00 7.41 7.60
C LYS A 241 5.76 6.10 8.35
N SER A 242 6.19 4.98 7.78
CA SER A 242 6.01 3.66 8.42
C SER A 242 6.81 3.54 9.72
N THR A 243 7.94 4.24 9.85
CA THR A 243 8.70 4.35 11.10
C THR A 243 7.89 5.12 12.15
N LEU A 244 7.30 6.26 11.79
CA LEU A 244 6.40 7.02 12.67
C LEU A 244 5.20 6.17 13.08
N LEU A 245 4.56 5.48 12.14
CA LEU A 245 3.43 4.59 12.46
C LEU A 245 3.81 3.45 13.40
N SER A 246 5.00 2.84 13.22
CA SER A 246 5.48 1.80 14.15
C SER A 246 5.79 2.33 15.55
N MET A 247 6.20 3.61 15.66
CA MET A 247 6.39 4.27 16.97
C MET A 247 5.06 4.40 17.72
N ILE A 248 4.01 4.88 17.05
CA ILE A 248 2.69 5.09 17.67
C ILE A 248 1.90 3.80 17.85
N ASN A 249 2.15 2.76 17.03
CA ASN A 249 1.57 1.42 17.20
C ASN A 249 2.29 0.59 18.30
N GLY A 250 3.37 1.11 18.87
CA GLY A 250 4.12 0.49 19.95
C GLY A 250 5.10 -0.61 19.53
N ASP A 251 5.30 -0.83 18.24
CA ASP A 251 6.17 -1.90 17.70
C ASP A 251 7.63 -1.47 17.54
N HIS A 252 7.92 -0.16 17.54
CA HIS A 252 9.28 0.32 17.27
C HIS A 252 10.18 0.25 18.52
N PRO A 253 11.33 -0.46 18.47
CA PRO A 253 12.18 -0.64 19.65
C PRO A 253 12.82 0.68 20.14
N GLN A 254 13.12 1.63 19.26
CA GLN A 254 13.70 2.91 19.67
C GLN A 254 12.67 3.87 20.32
N ALA A 255 11.40 3.50 20.42
CA ALA A 255 10.41 4.26 21.18
C ALA A 255 10.76 4.35 22.67
N PHE A 256 11.45 3.33 23.22
CA PHE A 256 11.90 3.32 24.62
C PHE A 256 13.03 4.33 24.91
N ASN A 257 13.79 4.72 23.91
CA ASN A 257 14.90 5.66 24.04
C ASN A 257 14.51 7.10 23.66
N ASN A 258 13.24 7.31 23.34
CA ASN A 258 12.73 8.60 22.91
C ASN A 258 11.61 9.06 23.85
N LYS A 259 11.29 10.35 23.83
CA LYS A 259 10.14 10.89 24.56
C LYS A 259 8.86 10.64 23.77
N VAL A 260 8.30 9.47 23.95
CA VAL A 260 7.06 9.01 23.28
C VAL A 260 6.04 8.66 24.33
N LYS A 261 4.94 9.40 24.39
CA LYS A 261 3.79 9.07 25.22
C LYS A 261 2.65 8.59 24.34
N LEU A 262 2.09 7.43 24.67
CA LEU A 262 0.93 6.85 24.00
C LEU A 262 -0.18 6.70 25.03
N PHE A 263 -1.35 7.24 24.71
CA PHE A 263 -2.52 7.22 25.62
C PHE A 263 -2.19 7.71 27.03
N GLY A 264 -1.40 8.80 27.11
CA GLY A 264 -0.98 9.43 28.37
C GLY A 264 0.15 8.72 29.13
N LYS A 265 0.66 7.57 28.64
CA LYS A 265 1.74 6.82 29.27
C LYS A 265 3.04 6.94 28.49
N GLN A 266 4.15 7.25 29.19
CA GLN A 266 5.49 7.25 28.59
C GLN A 266 5.90 5.81 28.21
N ARG A 267 6.47 5.62 27.00
CA ARG A 267 6.99 4.32 26.61
C ARG A 267 8.09 3.88 27.58
N GLY A 268 7.98 2.62 28.05
CA GLY A 268 8.89 2.05 29.05
C GLY A 268 8.50 2.30 30.51
N SER A 269 7.29 2.86 30.79
CA SER A 269 6.80 3.07 32.16
C SER A 269 6.08 1.86 32.76
N GLY A 270 6.15 0.68 32.09
CA GLY A 270 5.54 -0.57 32.53
C GLY A 270 4.30 -0.98 31.73
N GLU A 271 3.92 -0.23 30.71
CA GLU A 271 2.84 -0.60 29.78
C GLU A 271 3.28 -1.76 28.87
N THR A 272 2.36 -2.63 28.54
CA THR A 272 2.59 -3.71 27.57
C THR A 272 2.19 -3.28 26.16
N VAL A 273 2.79 -3.90 25.14
CA VAL A 273 2.40 -3.68 23.72
C VAL A 273 0.93 -4.01 23.51
N TRP A 274 0.40 -5.02 24.18
CA TRP A 274 -1.01 -5.41 24.10
C TRP A 274 -1.96 -4.32 24.60
N GLN A 275 -1.59 -3.60 25.68
CA GLN A 275 -2.37 -2.46 26.19
C GLN A 275 -2.41 -1.29 25.19
N ILE A 276 -1.42 -1.18 24.33
CA ILE A 276 -1.43 -0.19 23.25
C ILE A 276 -2.28 -0.71 22.09
N LYS A 277 -2.02 -1.93 21.62
CA LYS A 277 -2.70 -2.53 20.44
C LYS A 277 -4.20 -2.71 20.62
N GLN A 278 -4.68 -2.95 21.85
CA GLN A 278 -6.13 -3.01 22.10
C GLN A 278 -6.87 -1.70 21.75
N ASN A 279 -6.17 -0.55 21.78
CA ASN A 279 -6.73 0.76 21.41
C ASN A 279 -6.61 1.06 19.92
N ILE A 280 -5.87 0.24 19.13
CA ILE A 280 -5.51 0.55 17.76
C ILE A 280 -5.98 -0.56 16.83
N GLY A 281 -6.78 -0.20 15.84
CA GLY A 281 -6.96 -0.99 14.62
C GLY A 281 -5.86 -0.61 13.63
N PHE A 282 -5.10 -1.57 13.14
CA PHE A 282 -3.95 -1.30 12.29
C PHE A 282 -4.01 -2.10 10.99
N LEU A 283 -3.80 -1.41 9.87
CA LEU A 283 -3.58 -2.01 8.57
C LEU A 283 -2.45 -1.29 7.85
N SER A 284 -1.45 -2.05 7.40
CA SER A 284 -0.40 -1.57 6.49
C SER A 284 -0.30 -2.47 5.26
N ASN A 285 0.39 -1.98 4.24
CA ASN A 285 0.67 -2.79 3.06
C ASN A 285 1.56 -4.00 3.40
N HIS A 286 2.54 -3.79 4.27
CA HIS A 286 3.42 -4.87 4.77
C HIS A 286 2.62 -5.94 5.52
N PHE A 287 1.70 -5.54 6.40
CA PHE A 287 0.81 -6.47 7.08
C PHE A 287 -0.04 -7.30 6.12
N HIS A 288 -0.53 -6.71 5.03
CA HIS A 288 -1.27 -7.44 4.00
C HIS A 288 -0.41 -8.50 3.31
N LEU A 289 0.81 -8.14 2.92
CA LEU A 289 1.76 -9.07 2.27
C LEU A 289 2.17 -10.22 3.20
N ASP A 290 2.29 -9.94 4.50
CA ASP A 290 2.68 -10.93 5.51
C ASP A 290 1.51 -11.78 6.01
N TYR A 291 0.26 -11.43 5.66
CA TYR A 291 -0.91 -12.22 6.06
C TYR A 291 -0.97 -13.53 5.26
N ARG A 292 -0.06 -14.46 5.60
CA ARG A 292 0.17 -15.72 4.85
C ARG A 292 -0.57 -16.93 5.40
N VAL A 293 -1.39 -16.72 6.43
CA VAL A 293 -2.13 -17.81 7.08
C VAL A 293 -3.25 -18.31 6.16
N ASN A 294 -3.34 -19.63 6.01
CA ASN A 294 -4.42 -20.25 5.26
C ASN A 294 -5.67 -20.34 6.14
N CYS A 295 -6.44 -19.26 6.23
CA CYS A 295 -7.68 -19.19 6.98
C CYS A 295 -8.81 -18.67 6.10
N SER A 296 -10.06 -18.96 6.49
CA SER A 296 -11.25 -18.47 5.80
C SER A 296 -11.46 -16.96 6.03
N ALA A 297 -12.22 -16.30 5.16
CA ALA A 297 -12.59 -14.89 5.31
C ALA A 297 -13.20 -14.61 6.70
N LEU A 298 -14.06 -15.49 7.20
CA LEU A 298 -14.62 -15.35 8.55
C LEU A 298 -13.53 -15.34 9.63
N ASN A 299 -12.58 -16.28 9.56
CA ASN A 299 -11.51 -16.36 10.54
C ASN A 299 -10.54 -15.17 10.45
N VAL A 300 -10.39 -14.55 9.28
CA VAL A 300 -9.63 -13.30 9.15
C VAL A 300 -10.27 -12.21 10.01
N ILE A 301 -11.59 -11.99 9.92
CA ILE A 301 -12.28 -10.99 10.73
C ILE A 301 -12.18 -11.34 12.22
N ILE A 302 -12.47 -12.60 12.58
CA ILE A 302 -12.42 -13.06 13.97
C ILE A 302 -11.03 -12.81 14.58
N SER A 303 -9.96 -13.01 13.83
CA SER A 303 -8.59 -12.76 14.29
C SER A 303 -8.33 -11.31 14.73
N GLY A 304 -9.15 -10.37 14.24
CA GLY A 304 -9.08 -8.96 14.60
C GLY A 304 -9.44 -8.67 16.07
N TYR A 305 -10.30 -9.47 16.68
CA TYR A 305 -10.61 -9.35 18.11
C TYR A 305 -9.41 -9.62 19.01
N PHE A 306 -8.48 -10.44 18.53
CA PHE A 306 -7.34 -10.94 19.28
C PHE A 306 -6.00 -10.32 18.84
N ASP A 307 -6.03 -9.39 17.90
CA ASP A 307 -4.84 -8.78 17.29
C ASP A 307 -3.80 -9.82 16.80
N SER A 308 -4.28 -11.04 16.43
CA SER A 308 -3.46 -12.16 15.98
C SER A 308 -3.54 -12.38 14.47
N ILE A 309 -2.54 -13.04 13.89
CA ILE A 309 -2.61 -13.54 12.51
C ILE A 309 -3.16 -14.97 12.59
N GLY A 310 -4.45 -15.14 12.29
CA GLY A 310 -5.18 -16.41 12.47
C GLY A 310 -5.89 -16.52 13.83
N VAL A 311 -6.71 -17.56 13.98
CA VAL A 311 -7.50 -17.82 15.19
C VAL A 311 -6.96 -19.07 15.89
N TYR A 312 -6.47 -18.93 17.12
CA TYR A 312 -5.79 -19.98 17.88
C TYR A 312 -6.51 -20.36 19.18
N GLN A 313 -7.68 -19.81 19.41
CA GLN A 313 -8.48 -20.05 20.61
C GLN A 313 -9.94 -20.35 20.25
N GLN A 314 -10.68 -20.86 21.23
CA GLN A 314 -12.11 -21.08 21.05
C GLN A 314 -12.82 -19.74 20.91
N VAL A 315 -13.74 -19.67 19.95
CA VAL A 315 -14.52 -18.49 19.64
C VAL A 315 -15.96 -18.73 20.04
N ASP A 316 -16.51 -17.85 20.85
CA ASP A 316 -17.91 -17.91 21.25
C ASP A 316 -18.84 -17.56 20.06
N GLU A 317 -20.10 -17.95 20.18
CA GLU A 317 -21.08 -17.76 19.10
C GLU A 317 -21.38 -16.28 18.82
N ASN A 318 -21.35 -15.42 19.85
CA ASN A 318 -21.58 -13.99 19.69
C ASN A 318 -20.49 -13.34 18.82
N THR A 319 -19.22 -13.65 19.09
CA THR A 319 -18.08 -13.21 18.28
C THR A 319 -18.21 -13.69 16.83
N ARG A 320 -18.63 -14.94 16.63
CA ARG A 320 -18.84 -15.51 15.30
C ARG A 320 -19.97 -14.80 14.54
N LEU A 321 -21.11 -14.59 15.17
CA LEU A 321 -22.25 -13.88 14.58
C LEU A 321 -21.88 -12.45 14.22
N ASN A 322 -21.17 -11.75 15.09
CA ASN A 322 -20.70 -10.40 14.82
C ASN A 322 -19.75 -10.36 13.61
N ALA A 323 -18.80 -11.28 13.53
CA ALA A 323 -17.91 -11.38 12.36
C ALA A 323 -18.67 -11.66 11.05
N LEU A 324 -19.78 -12.42 11.08
CA LEU A 324 -20.65 -12.61 9.92
C LEU A 324 -21.38 -11.31 9.53
N GLN A 325 -21.82 -10.51 10.50
CA GLN A 325 -22.39 -9.19 10.23
C GLN A 325 -21.37 -8.25 9.55
N TRP A 326 -20.10 -8.31 9.96
CA TRP A 326 -19.04 -7.57 9.28
C TRP A 326 -18.81 -8.04 7.84
N LEU A 327 -18.85 -9.36 7.56
CA LEU A 327 -18.82 -9.87 6.19
C LEU A 327 -19.99 -9.36 5.36
N GLN A 328 -21.19 -9.34 5.93
CA GLN A 328 -22.39 -8.77 5.28
C GLN A 328 -22.20 -7.28 5.00
N ARG A 329 -21.66 -6.52 5.95
CA ARG A 329 -21.39 -5.08 5.81
C ARG A 329 -20.51 -4.74 4.62
N ILE A 330 -19.53 -5.60 4.31
CA ILE A 330 -18.62 -5.44 3.17
C ILE A 330 -19.05 -6.26 1.94
N ASN A 331 -20.27 -6.76 1.88
CA ASN A 331 -20.83 -7.58 0.80
C ASN A 331 -20.01 -8.85 0.49
N MET A 332 -19.45 -9.47 1.52
CA MET A 332 -18.60 -10.66 1.39
C MET A 332 -19.16 -11.92 2.05
N GLU A 333 -20.44 -11.97 2.42
CA GLU A 333 -21.06 -13.12 3.07
C GLU A 333 -20.94 -14.42 2.27
N LYS A 334 -21.00 -14.34 0.92
CA LYS A 334 -20.82 -15.51 0.04
C LYS A 334 -19.40 -16.09 0.07
N PHE A 335 -18.42 -15.34 0.58
CA PHE A 335 -17.03 -15.75 0.71
C PHE A 335 -16.66 -16.21 2.12
N THR A 336 -17.62 -16.37 3.04
CA THR A 336 -17.43 -16.70 4.46
C THR A 336 -16.40 -17.82 4.67
N ASN A 337 -16.47 -18.89 3.91
CA ASN A 337 -15.59 -20.07 4.00
C ASN A 337 -14.45 -20.07 2.97
N THR A 338 -14.36 -19.03 2.14
CA THR A 338 -13.33 -18.93 1.10
C THR A 338 -11.98 -18.63 1.75
N PRO A 339 -10.91 -19.37 1.38
CA PRO A 339 -9.56 -19.06 1.85
C PRO A 339 -9.14 -17.63 1.48
N PHE A 340 -8.54 -16.92 2.42
CA PHE A 340 -8.10 -15.52 2.22
C PHE A 340 -7.30 -15.34 0.94
N ARG A 341 -6.34 -16.23 0.66
CA ARG A 341 -5.48 -16.17 -0.52
C ARG A 341 -6.19 -16.39 -1.86
N SER A 342 -7.39 -16.96 -1.84
CA SER A 342 -8.20 -17.20 -3.03
C SER A 342 -9.08 -16.00 -3.39
N LEU A 343 -9.14 -14.99 -2.52
CA LEU A 343 -9.85 -13.75 -2.75
C LEU A 343 -9.06 -12.82 -3.67
N SER A 344 -9.74 -11.94 -4.41
CA SER A 344 -9.07 -10.88 -5.16
C SER A 344 -8.36 -9.92 -4.21
N TRP A 345 -7.35 -9.18 -4.70
CA TRP A 345 -6.60 -8.22 -3.90
C TRP A 345 -7.51 -7.20 -3.21
N GLY A 346 -8.50 -6.66 -3.92
CA GLY A 346 -9.49 -5.73 -3.37
C GLY A 346 -10.34 -6.35 -2.26
N GLN A 347 -10.81 -7.61 -2.45
CA GLN A 347 -11.54 -8.35 -1.43
C GLN A 347 -10.71 -8.61 -0.18
N GLN A 348 -9.44 -8.98 -0.36
CA GLN A 348 -8.50 -9.15 0.75
C GLN A 348 -8.34 -7.82 1.52
N ARG A 349 -8.23 -6.70 0.81
CA ARG A 349 -8.05 -5.37 1.43
C ARG A 349 -9.26 -4.96 2.25
N LEU A 350 -10.46 -5.07 1.69
CA LEU A 350 -11.72 -4.83 2.41
C LEU A 350 -11.84 -5.69 3.67
N LEU A 351 -11.49 -6.96 3.56
CA LEU A 351 -11.52 -7.90 4.67
C LEU A 351 -10.56 -7.51 5.79
N LEU A 352 -9.34 -7.06 5.45
CA LEU A 352 -8.34 -6.61 6.42
C LEU A 352 -8.72 -5.28 7.08
N ILE A 353 -9.42 -4.38 6.37
CA ILE A 353 -9.98 -3.15 6.96
C ILE A 353 -11.07 -3.51 7.96
N ALA A 354 -12.01 -4.40 7.58
CA ALA A 354 -13.04 -4.89 8.50
C ALA A 354 -12.42 -5.58 9.73
N ARG A 355 -11.38 -6.38 9.54
CA ARG A 355 -10.60 -6.99 10.62
C ARG A 355 -10.01 -5.96 11.57
N ALA A 356 -9.46 -4.86 11.08
CA ALA A 356 -8.89 -3.80 11.91
C ALA A 356 -9.97 -3.07 12.75
N LEU A 357 -11.22 -3.09 12.28
CA LEU A 357 -12.36 -2.38 12.88
C LEU A 357 -13.24 -3.24 13.78
N VAL A 358 -13.17 -4.57 13.65
CA VAL A 358 -14.12 -5.50 14.29
C VAL A 358 -14.20 -5.36 15.81
N LYS A 359 -13.13 -4.92 16.48
CA LYS A 359 -13.07 -4.63 17.91
C LYS A 359 -13.50 -3.20 18.28
N HIS A 360 -13.96 -2.40 17.30
CA HIS A 360 -14.31 -0.99 17.48
C HIS A 360 -13.21 -0.18 18.21
N PRO A 361 -12.00 -0.13 17.66
CA PRO A 361 -10.90 0.53 18.32
C PRO A 361 -11.10 2.05 18.35
N PRO A 362 -10.69 2.77 19.41
CA PRO A 362 -10.75 4.23 19.40
C PRO A 362 -9.82 4.89 18.38
N ILE A 363 -8.79 4.18 17.92
CA ILE A 363 -7.85 4.64 16.90
C ILE A 363 -7.82 3.65 15.75
N LEU A 364 -7.93 4.14 14.50
CA LEU A 364 -7.74 3.37 13.28
C LEU A 364 -6.57 3.95 12.49
N ILE A 365 -5.55 3.14 12.24
CA ILE A 365 -4.39 3.51 11.43
C ILE A 365 -4.43 2.71 10.13
N LEU A 366 -4.52 3.41 9.01
CA LEU A 366 -4.53 2.84 7.67
C LEU A 366 -3.33 3.36 6.88
N ASP A 367 -2.34 2.50 6.69
CA ASP A 367 -1.13 2.81 5.92
C ASP A 367 -1.30 2.31 4.48
N GLU A 368 -1.47 3.26 3.56
CA GLU A 368 -1.66 3.01 2.14
C GLU A 368 -2.83 2.02 1.84
N PRO A 369 -4.05 2.23 2.40
CA PRO A 369 -5.12 1.23 2.33
C PRO A 369 -5.67 0.99 0.93
N LEU A 370 -5.41 1.89 -0.03
CA LEU A 370 -5.97 1.86 -1.38
C LEU A 370 -5.02 1.33 -2.44
N ILE A 371 -3.80 0.94 -2.05
CA ILE A 371 -2.81 0.34 -2.96
C ILE A 371 -3.36 -0.97 -3.58
N GLY A 372 -3.19 -1.13 -4.90
CA GLY A 372 -3.59 -2.32 -5.65
C GLY A 372 -5.11 -2.43 -5.88
N LEU A 373 -5.89 -1.37 -5.60
CA LEU A 373 -7.32 -1.34 -5.85
C LEU A 373 -7.63 -0.64 -7.19
N ASP A 374 -8.50 -1.25 -7.97
CA ASP A 374 -9.11 -0.59 -9.11
C ASP A 374 -10.01 0.59 -8.68
N ALA A 375 -10.40 1.44 -9.60
CA ALA A 375 -11.16 2.66 -9.31
C ALA A 375 -12.46 2.38 -8.52
N LEU A 376 -13.19 1.31 -8.86
CA LEU A 376 -14.42 0.93 -8.18
C LEU A 376 -14.15 0.47 -6.74
N ASN A 377 -13.21 -0.44 -6.55
CA ASN A 377 -12.85 -0.93 -5.21
C ASN A 377 -12.26 0.19 -4.33
N ARG A 378 -11.50 1.11 -4.92
CA ARG A 378 -10.99 2.31 -4.24
C ARG A 378 -12.12 3.18 -3.72
N HIS A 379 -13.09 3.50 -4.58
CA HIS A 379 -14.27 4.28 -4.20
C HIS A 379 -15.09 3.59 -3.10
N LEU A 380 -15.29 2.27 -3.22
CA LEU A 380 -15.94 1.45 -2.20
C LEU A 380 -15.25 1.54 -0.83
N VAL A 381 -13.92 1.41 -0.81
CA VAL A 381 -13.13 1.49 0.44
C VAL A 381 -13.19 2.87 1.05
N LEU A 382 -13.06 3.94 0.25
CA LEU A 382 -13.18 5.32 0.74
C LEU A 382 -14.56 5.61 1.31
N THR A 383 -15.62 5.26 0.57
CA THR A 383 -17.00 5.40 1.04
C THR A 383 -17.23 4.63 2.33
N PHE A 384 -16.69 3.40 2.43
CA PHE A 384 -16.77 2.59 3.64
C PHE A 384 -16.06 3.26 4.82
N ILE A 385 -14.84 3.79 4.63
CA ILE A 385 -14.09 4.50 5.67
C ILE A 385 -14.86 5.75 6.13
N ASN A 386 -15.35 6.57 5.20
CA ASN A 386 -16.10 7.78 5.50
C ASN A 386 -17.35 7.47 6.34
N GLN A 387 -18.15 6.48 5.92
CA GLN A 387 -19.35 6.07 6.65
C GLN A 387 -19.06 5.50 8.03
N LEU A 388 -17.96 4.77 8.18
CA LEU A 388 -17.55 4.23 9.47
C LEU A 388 -17.17 5.33 10.47
N ILE A 389 -16.34 6.26 10.02
CA ILE A 389 -15.85 7.34 10.90
C ILE A 389 -16.96 8.27 11.34
N VAL A 390 -17.86 8.65 10.41
CA VAL A 390 -19.03 9.50 10.73
C VAL A 390 -19.95 8.86 11.78
N ASN A 391 -20.06 7.53 11.78
CA ASN A 391 -20.96 6.79 12.67
C ASN A 391 -20.23 6.12 13.88
N SER A 392 -19.03 6.54 14.21
CA SER A 392 -18.25 5.98 15.31
C SER A 392 -17.42 7.05 16.04
N ASP A 393 -16.95 6.73 17.25
CA ASP A 393 -15.97 7.55 17.99
C ASP A 393 -14.51 7.23 17.59
N THR A 394 -14.31 6.44 16.54
CA THR A 394 -12.97 6.03 16.06
C THR A 394 -12.26 7.20 15.39
N GLN A 395 -11.08 7.53 15.84
CA GLN A 395 -10.21 8.54 15.23
C GLN A 395 -9.32 7.92 14.15
N LEU A 396 -9.28 8.53 12.95
CA LEU A 396 -8.58 8.01 11.79
C LEU A 396 -7.19 8.63 11.63
N PHE A 397 -6.20 7.77 11.36
CA PHE A 397 -4.88 8.11 10.82
C PHE A 397 -4.74 7.46 9.45
N PHE A 398 -4.70 8.26 8.44
CA PHE A 398 -4.70 7.83 7.05
C PHE A 398 -3.40 8.22 6.37
N VAL A 399 -2.73 7.26 5.72
CA VAL A 399 -1.52 7.50 4.94
C VAL A 399 -1.83 7.22 3.48
N SER A 400 -1.63 8.21 2.62
CA SER A 400 -1.66 8.07 1.17
C SER A 400 -0.80 9.15 0.52
N HIS A 401 -0.27 8.83 -0.67
CA HIS A 401 0.47 9.77 -1.50
C HIS A 401 -0.42 10.58 -2.44
N HIS A 402 -1.67 10.16 -2.62
CA HIS A 402 -2.58 10.68 -3.63
C HIS A 402 -3.62 11.60 -3.01
N LEU A 403 -3.75 12.82 -3.55
CA LEU A 403 -4.72 13.81 -3.07
C LEU A 403 -6.17 13.33 -3.21
N GLU A 404 -6.45 12.58 -4.27
CA GLU A 404 -7.76 11.99 -4.55
C GLU A 404 -8.21 10.91 -3.56
N ASP A 405 -7.26 10.38 -2.78
CA ASP A 405 -7.52 9.34 -1.78
C ASP A 405 -7.94 9.91 -0.42
N GLN A 406 -8.06 11.23 -0.28
CA GLN A 406 -8.36 11.86 1.00
C GLN A 406 -9.78 11.52 1.48
N PRO A 407 -9.94 10.87 2.67
CA PRO A 407 -11.25 10.74 3.29
C PRO A 407 -11.84 12.09 3.70
N ASP A 408 -13.17 12.24 3.60
CA ASP A 408 -13.88 13.49 3.89
C ASP A 408 -13.76 13.92 5.36
N CYS A 409 -13.54 12.95 6.25
CA CYS A 409 -13.44 13.20 7.70
C CYS A 409 -12.09 13.81 8.14
N ILE A 410 -11.11 13.93 7.24
CA ILE A 410 -9.78 14.44 7.61
C ILE A 410 -9.88 15.89 8.06
N SER A 411 -9.36 16.16 9.26
CA SER A 411 -9.34 17.49 9.88
C SER A 411 -7.93 18.05 10.07
N HIS A 412 -6.90 17.22 9.98
CA HIS A 412 -5.50 17.61 10.22
C HIS A 412 -4.56 16.93 9.25
N ILE A 413 -3.48 17.61 8.92
CA ILE A 413 -2.40 17.07 8.09
C ILE A 413 -1.10 17.04 8.88
N PHE A 414 -0.36 15.93 8.74
CA PHE A 414 1.03 15.81 9.13
C PHE A 414 1.88 15.54 7.90
N GLU A 415 2.78 16.47 7.58
CA GLU A 415 3.51 16.45 6.32
C GLU A 415 5.02 16.39 6.52
N PHE A 416 5.67 15.49 5.78
CA PHE A 416 7.11 15.36 5.68
C PHE A 416 7.59 16.17 4.47
N LEU A 417 8.23 17.31 4.72
CA LEU A 417 8.77 18.19 3.68
C LEU A 417 10.26 17.90 3.47
N PRO A 418 10.69 17.56 2.24
CA PRO A 418 12.09 17.30 1.97
C PRO A 418 12.95 18.57 2.14
N THR A 419 14.15 18.38 2.72
CA THR A 419 15.18 19.39 2.86
C THR A 419 16.52 18.84 2.40
N GLU A 420 17.55 19.68 2.30
CA GLU A 420 18.90 19.23 1.91
C GLU A 420 19.48 18.16 2.85
N ASN A 421 19.08 18.16 4.13
CA ASN A 421 19.62 17.28 5.17
C ASN A 421 18.60 16.30 5.76
N GLY A 422 17.53 15.99 5.02
CA GLY A 422 16.48 15.08 5.48
C GLY A 422 15.08 15.64 5.33
N TYR A 423 14.29 15.64 6.40
CA TYR A 423 12.89 16.10 6.37
C TYR A 423 12.58 17.05 7.52
N GLN A 424 11.76 18.08 7.22
CA GLN A 424 11.04 18.87 8.21
C GLN A 424 9.62 18.32 8.36
N TYR A 425 9.02 18.57 9.53
CA TYR A 425 7.70 18.07 9.87
C TYR A 425 6.76 19.24 10.12
N HIS A 426 5.68 19.27 9.37
CA HIS A 426 4.63 20.29 9.54
C HIS A 426 3.32 19.61 9.93
N SER A 427 2.67 20.13 10.96
CA SER A 427 1.34 19.68 11.37
C SER A 427 0.40 20.87 11.44
N TYR A 428 -0.76 20.75 10.79
CA TYR A 428 -1.76 21.82 10.72
C TYR A 428 -3.18 21.28 10.60
N ALA A 429 -4.16 22.08 11.04
CA ALA A 429 -5.56 21.81 10.82
C ALA A 429 -5.96 22.19 9.39
N LEU A 430 -6.94 21.46 8.84
CA LEU A 430 -7.66 21.88 7.64
C LEU A 430 -8.80 22.82 8.06
N ASP A 431 -8.99 23.90 7.30
CA ASP A 431 -10.07 24.89 7.48
C ASP A 431 -11.45 24.30 7.18
#